data_7846c487b47d24140675ed201e0fe5c0
#
_entry.id   7846c487b47d24140675ed201e0fe5c0
#
_cell.length_a   1.000
_cell.length_b   1.000
_cell.length_c   1.000
_cell.angle_alpha   90.00
_cell.angle_beta   90.00
_cell.angle_gamma   90.00
#
_symmetry.space_group_name_H-M   'P 1'
#
loop_
_entity.id
_entity.type
_entity.pdbx_description
1 polymer ?
#
loop_
_entity_poly.entity_id
_entity_poly.type
_entity_poly.pdbx_seq_one_letter_code
_entity_poly.pdbx_strand_id
1 'polypeptide(L)'
;IQYWTPPYHNAWVGDVVTFFHDGRYHVFYLFDRRGHASKFGRGGHYFEHLSTTDFQTWVEHKPATPLEYQWETFGTGTPFLFNGKLCISYGLHTTRIYPKEETTLPMQWTYLEKNGYTGSFNYDTIQGLVPAGSTYSISEDGVTNFKKTHILYHPCENPSIYTDPDGNLKMLANYGARGTWKADSVNGGWKCLDADFPLGGDCSFFFRWGEYDYIIGGFTRLWSKLAKDPEFAYKDVVVEGTDFY
;
A
#
# COMPACT_ATOMS: atom_id res chain seq x y z
N ILE A 1 -11.84 -27.90 4.32
CA ILE A 1 -11.13 -26.61 4.40
C ILE A 1 -10.78 -26.23 3.00
N GLN A 2 -11.30 -25.15 2.54
CA GLN A 2 -10.96 -24.64 1.23
C GLN A 2 -9.96 -23.50 1.42
N TYR A 3 -8.76 -23.73 0.91
CA TYR A 3 -7.76 -22.66 0.77
C TYR A 3 -7.90 -22.10 -0.64
N TRP A 4 -8.04 -20.81 -0.76
CA TRP A 4 -7.90 -20.16 -2.04
C TRP A 4 -6.41 -20.14 -2.43
N THR A 5 -6.13 -20.44 -3.68
CA THR A 5 -4.76 -20.37 -4.24
C THR A 5 -4.79 -19.62 -5.56
N PRO A 6 -3.76 -18.83 -5.86
CA PRO A 6 -3.66 -18.16 -7.16
C PRO A 6 -3.68 -19.18 -8.31
N PRO A 7 -4.24 -18.82 -9.45
CA PRO A 7 -4.41 -19.76 -10.57
C PRO A 7 -3.12 -20.15 -11.30
N TYR A 8 -1.97 -19.62 -10.91
CA TYR A 8 -0.69 -19.82 -11.61
C TYR A 8 0.35 -20.51 -10.74
N HIS A 9 1.06 -21.48 -11.32
CA HIS A 9 2.02 -22.33 -10.59
C HIS A 9 3.33 -21.64 -10.21
N ASN A 10 3.69 -20.53 -10.86
CA ASN A 10 4.93 -19.79 -10.66
C ASN A 10 4.72 -18.39 -10.13
N ALA A 11 3.63 -18.19 -9.42
CA ALA A 11 3.29 -16.94 -8.79
C ALA A 11 3.51 -17.02 -7.28
N TRP A 12 3.83 -15.87 -6.71
CA TRP A 12 3.96 -15.67 -5.27
C TRP A 12 2.90 -14.71 -4.81
N VAL A 13 2.39 -14.95 -3.62
CA VAL A 13 1.48 -14.05 -2.93
C VAL A 13 2.27 -13.38 -1.81
N GLY A 14 2.27 -12.05 -1.82
CA GLY A 14 2.83 -11.23 -0.76
C GLY A 14 1.80 -10.24 -0.23
N ASP A 15 2.10 -9.62 0.88
CA ASP A 15 1.45 -8.43 1.45
C ASP A 15 -0.09 -8.44 1.31
N VAL A 16 -0.71 -9.33 2.05
CA VAL A 16 -2.17 -9.46 2.07
C VAL A 16 -2.76 -8.39 2.98
N VAL A 17 -3.65 -7.56 2.42
CA VAL A 17 -4.37 -6.53 3.16
C VAL A 17 -5.86 -6.69 2.96
N THR A 18 -6.63 -6.42 4.01
CA THR A 18 -8.08 -6.68 4.02
C THR A 18 -8.86 -5.43 4.38
N PHE A 19 -10.11 -5.38 3.90
CA PHE A 19 -11.01 -4.29 4.22
C PHE A 19 -12.47 -4.74 4.16
N PHE A 20 -13.27 -4.36 5.15
CA PHE A 20 -14.70 -4.60 5.12
C PHE A 20 -15.43 -3.38 4.58
N HIS A 21 -16.14 -3.55 3.47
CA HIS A 21 -16.91 -2.51 2.83
C HIS A 21 -18.10 -3.10 2.06
N ASP A 22 -19.21 -2.39 2.06
CA ASP A 22 -20.45 -2.78 1.34
C ASP A 22 -20.88 -4.22 1.62
N GLY A 23 -20.86 -4.64 2.90
CA GLY A 23 -21.27 -5.97 3.34
C GLY A 23 -20.35 -7.12 2.92
N ARG A 24 -19.17 -6.83 2.42
CA ARG A 24 -18.18 -7.81 1.93
C ARG A 24 -16.82 -7.59 2.57
N TYR A 25 -16.10 -8.69 2.78
CA TYR A 25 -14.67 -8.65 3.04
C TYR A 25 -13.92 -8.63 1.72
N HIS A 26 -13.15 -7.58 1.53
CA HIS A 26 -12.22 -7.43 0.41
C HIS A 26 -10.85 -7.88 0.84
N VAL A 27 -10.17 -8.62 0.00
CA VAL A 27 -8.80 -9.09 0.17
C VAL A 27 -8.00 -8.63 -1.02
N PHE A 28 -6.97 -7.87 -0.75
CA PHE A 28 -5.98 -7.46 -1.75
C PHE A 28 -4.67 -8.14 -1.42
N TYR A 29 -3.98 -8.65 -2.43
CA TYR A 29 -2.68 -9.28 -2.23
C TYR A 29 -1.75 -8.93 -3.37
N LEU A 30 -0.49 -8.72 -3.04
CA LEU A 30 0.55 -8.53 -4.05
C LEU A 30 0.79 -9.84 -4.78
N PHE A 31 0.57 -9.81 -6.06
CA PHE A 31 0.83 -10.92 -6.95
C PHE A 31 2.17 -10.71 -7.64
N ASP A 32 3.11 -11.61 -7.39
CA ASP A 32 4.45 -11.57 -7.94
C ASP A 32 4.62 -12.67 -9.00
N ARG A 33 4.76 -12.26 -10.24
CA ARG A 33 5.08 -13.15 -11.36
C ARG A 33 6.57 -13.27 -11.55
N ARG A 34 7.29 -13.81 -10.60
CA ARG A 34 8.77 -13.94 -10.66
C ARG A 34 9.29 -14.71 -11.88
N GLY A 35 8.46 -15.52 -12.51
CA GLY A 35 8.79 -16.24 -13.74
C GLY A 35 8.71 -15.40 -15.00
N HIS A 36 8.15 -14.21 -14.96
CA HIS A 36 8.13 -13.31 -16.10
C HIS A 36 9.36 -12.42 -16.09
N ALA A 37 10.41 -12.88 -16.76
CA ALA A 37 11.49 -11.98 -17.18
C ALA A 37 10.92 -10.99 -18.18
N SER A 38 10.58 -9.80 -17.73
CA SER A 38 10.32 -8.71 -18.65
C SER A 38 11.66 -8.23 -19.22
N LYS A 39 11.62 -7.60 -20.37
CA LYS A 39 12.76 -6.86 -20.97
C LYS A 39 13.48 -5.96 -19.95
N PHE A 40 12.83 -5.58 -18.87
CA PHE A 40 13.28 -4.63 -17.85
C PHE A 40 13.63 -5.25 -16.51
N GLY A 41 13.61 -6.56 -16.38
CA GLY A 41 13.96 -7.26 -15.16
C GLY A 41 12.94 -8.29 -14.70
N ARG A 42 12.82 -8.49 -13.42
CA ARG A 42 11.85 -9.40 -12.82
C ARG A 42 10.44 -8.83 -12.95
N GLY A 43 9.45 -9.70 -13.05
CA GLY A 43 8.05 -9.32 -13.23
C GLY A 43 7.57 -8.32 -12.18
N GLY A 44 6.68 -7.41 -12.60
CA GLY A 44 6.11 -6.42 -11.71
C GLY A 44 5.14 -7.04 -10.71
N HIS A 45 5.14 -6.48 -9.50
CA HIS A 45 4.12 -6.75 -8.51
C HIS A 45 2.89 -5.90 -8.80
N TYR A 46 1.70 -6.44 -8.53
CA TYR A 46 0.45 -5.70 -8.58
C TYR A 46 -0.56 -6.30 -7.61
N PHE A 47 -1.55 -5.52 -7.21
CA PHE A 47 -2.59 -6.02 -6.32
C PHE A 47 -3.70 -6.71 -7.10
N GLU A 48 -3.87 -7.99 -6.84
CA GLU A 48 -5.08 -8.74 -7.15
C GLU A 48 -6.15 -8.44 -6.12
N HIS A 49 -7.41 -8.73 -6.47
CA HIS A 49 -8.55 -8.41 -5.64
C HIS A 49 -9.54 -9.57 -5.57
N LEU A 50 -9.85 -9.98 -4.36
CA LEU A 50 -10.88 -10.95 -4.02
C LEU A 50 -11.92 -10.33 -3.11
N SER A 51 -13.11 -10.92 -3.07
CA SER A 51 -14.05 -10.60 -1.99
C SER A 51 -14.89 -11.82 -1.59
N THR A 52 -15.42 -11.77 -0.36
CA THR A 52 -16.31 -12.80 0.18
C THR A 52 -17.34 -12.19 1.11
N THR A 53 -18.48 -12.84 1.25
CA THR A 53 -19.52 -12.52 2.24
C THR A 53 -19.63 -13.57 3.34
N ASP A 54 -19.00 -14.72 3.17
CA ASP A 54 -19.19 -15.91 4.03
C ASP A 54 -17.88 -16.63 4.39
N PHE A 55 -16.74 -16.17 3.89
CA PHE A 55 -15.41 -16.79 3.98
C PHE A 55 -15.34 -18.23 3.42
N GLN A 56 -16.35 -18.65 2.67
CA GLN A 56 -16.41 -19.95 2.01
C GLN A 56 -16.39 -19.79 0.50
N THR A 57 -17.15 -18.82 0.00
CA THR A 57 -17.25 -18.52 -1.42
C THR A 57 -16.46 -17.24 -1.73
N TRP A 58 -15.52 -17.34 -2.64
CA TRP A 58 -14.65 -16.24 -3.05
C TRP A 58 -15.00 -15.78 -4.46
N VAL A 59 -15.08 -14.48 -4.64
CA VAL A 59 -15.24 -13.83 -5.93
C VAL A 59 -13.93 -13.18 -6.32
N GLU A 60 -13.39 -13.59 -7.45
CA GLU A 60 -12.21 -12.94 -8.05
C GLU A 60 -12.67 -11.74 -8.89
N HIS A 61 -12.04 -10.62 -8.68
CA HIS A 61 -12.28 -9.38 -9.42
C HIS A 61 -11.11 -9.10 -10.36
N LYS A 62 -11.23 -8.05 -11.15
CA LYS A 62 -10.09 -7.52 -11.89
C LYS A 62 -9.03 -7.01 -10.91
N PRO A 63 -7.74 -7.03 -11.28
CA PRO A 63 -6.70 -6.46 -10.45
C PRO A 63 -7.02 -5.03 -10.02
N ALA A 64 -6.77 -4.72 -8.73
CA ALA A 64 -6.99 -3.37 -8.20
C ALA A 64 -5.94 -2.38 -8.72
N THR A 65 -4.77 -2.88 -9.08
CA THR A 65 -3.66 -2.08 -9.64
C THR A 65 -3.08 -2.76 -10.88
N PRO A 66 -3.81 -2.79 -12.01
CA PRO A 66 -3.31 -3.45 -13.21
C PRO A 66 -2.03 -2.78 -13.70
N LEU A 67 -1.08 -3.62 -14.14
CA LEU A 67 0.12 -3.13 -14.82
C LEU A 67 -0.26 -2.56 -16.19
N GLU A 68 0.01 -1.29 -16.41
CA GLU A 68 -0.18 -0.62 -17.69
C GLU A 68 1.11 -0.59 -18.50
N TYR A 69 2.24 -0.56 -17.80
CA TYR A 69 3.57 -0.53 -18.40
C TYR A 69 4.46 -1.62 -17.81
N GLN A 70 5.36 -2.14 -18.62
CA GLN A 70 6.27 -3.23 -18.21
C GLN A 70 7.27 -2.82 -17.11
N TRP A 71 7.49 -1.55 -16.93
CA TRP A 71 8.40 -1.01 -15.92
C TRP A 71 7.73 -0.78 -14.57
N GLU A 72 6.41 -0.83 -14.52
CA GLU A 72 5.68 -0.66 -13.26
C GLU A 72 5.86 -1.86 -12.35
N THR A 73 6.06 -1.58 -11.09
CA THR A 73 5.90 -2.54 -9.99
C THR A 73 5.39 -1.79 -8.78
N PHE A 74 4.52 -2.42 -8.02
CA PHE A 74 3.87 -1.76 -6.90
C PHE A 74 4.32 -2.39 -5.60
N GLY A 75 4.67 -1.54 -4.63
CA GLY A 75 4.94 -1.96 -3.27
C GLY A 75 3.67 -2.04 -2.44
N THR A 76 3.85 -2.37 -1.20
CA THR A 76 2.77 -2.48 -0.21
C THR A 76 2.02 -1.16 -0.04
N GLY A 77 0.79 -1.31 0.39
CA GLY A 77 -0.11 -0.23 0.77
C GLY A 77 -1.35 -0.79 1.44
N THR A 78 -2.35 0.04 1.63
CA THR A 78 -3.56 -0.35 2.35
C THR A 78 -4.82 0.11 1.64
N PRO A 79 -5.92 -0.65 1.76
CA PRO A 79 -7.24 -0.17 1.36
C PRO A 79 -7.76 0.88 2.34
N PHE A 80 -8.51 1.84 1.83
CA PHE A 80 -9.14 2.92 2.59
C PHE A 80 -10.37 3.46 1.86
N LEU A 81 -11.18 4.25 2.56
CA LEU A 81 -12.31 4.95 1.95
C LEU A 81 -11.96 6.40 1.66
N PHE A 82 -12.28 6.86 0.48
CA PHE A 82 -12.20 8.26 0.10
C PHE A 82 -13.43 8.69 -0.68
N ASN A 83 -14.14 9.70 -0.17
CA ASN A 83 -15.41 10.15 -0.73
C ASN A 83 -16.43 9.01 -0.93
N GLY A 84 -16.52 8.09 0.03
CA GLY A 84 -17.42 6.94 0.00
C GLY A 84 -17.04 5.82 -0.99
N LYS A 85 -15.91 5.93 -1.66
CA LYS A 85 -15.40 4.90 -2.59
C LYS A 85 -14.24 4.14 -1.98
N LEU A 86 -14.19 2.84 -2.27
CA LEU A 86 -13.07 2.00 -1.89
C LEU A 86 -11.85 2.36 -2.75
N CYS A 87 -10.75 2.62 -2.08
CA CYS A 87 -9.45 2.92 -2.67
C CYS A 87 -8.40 1.94 -2.14
N ILE A 88 -7.30 1.80 -2.85
CA ILE A 88 -6.10 1.13 -2.36
C ILE A 88 -4.90 2.03 -2.63
N SER A 89 -4.13 2.32 -1.58
CA SER A 89 -2.84 3.01 -1.68
C SER A 89 -1.72 2.03 -1.95
N TYR A 90 -0.65 2.46 -2.60
CA TYR A 90 0.53 1.64 -2.84
C TYR A 90 1.74 2.49 -3.23
N GLY A 91 2.95 1.97 -3.01
CA GLY A 91 4.17 2.55 -3.53
C GLY A 91 4.33 2.24 -5.01
N LEU A 92 4.65 3.25 -5.81
CA LEU A 92 5.03 3.07 -7.21
C LEU A 92 6.55 2.96 -7.31
N HIS A 93 7.02 1.82 -7.80
CA HIS A 93 8.41 1.59 -8.13
C HIS A 93 8.58 1.52 -9.64
N THR A 94 9.62 2.16 -10.13
CA THR A 94 10.03 2.07 -11.52
C THR A 94 11.19 1.09 -11.63
N THR A 95 10.90 -0.17 -11.90
CA THR A 95 11.97 -1.13 -12.11
C THR A 95 12.61 -0.89 -13.46
N ARG A 96 13.79 -0.28 -13.46
CA ARG A 96 14.71 -0.28 -14.60
C ARG A 96 14.04 0.05 -15.92
N ILE A 97 13.60 1.28 -16.05
CA ILE A 97 13.04 1.79 -17.30
C ILE A 97 14.04 1.60 -18.47
N TYR A 98 15.34 1.55 -18.16
CA TYR A 98 16.43 1.36 -19.13
C TYR A 98 17.61 0.59 -18.51
N PRO A 99 18.62 0.18 -19.32
CA PRO A 99 19.88 -0.31 -18.79
C PRO A 99 20.40 0.63 -17.72
N LYS A 100 20.82 0.07 -16.61
CA LYS A 100 21.14 0.79 -15.36
C LYS A 100 22.21 1.88 -15.54
N GLU A 101 23.01 1.75 -16.60
CA GLU A 101 24.13 2.64 -16.89
C GLU A 101 23.71 3.92 -17.63
N GLU A 102 22.51 3.93 -18.23
CA GLU A 102 22.08 5.02 -19.13
C GLU A 102 20.96 5.90 -18.52
N THR A 103 20.36 5.48 -17.39
CA THR A 103 19.19 6.17 -16.86
C THR A 103 19.52 7.03 -15.67
N THR A 104 19.39 8.32 -15.81
CA THR A 104 19.45 9.27 -14.70
C THR A 104 18.06 9.45 -14.06
N LEU A 105 18.01 9.81 -12.77
CA LEU A 105 16.77 10.12 -12.08
C LEU A 105 15.89 11.14 -12.82
N PRO A 106 16.44 12.28 -13.31
CA PRO A 106 15.65 13.25 -14.08
C PRO A 106 14.97 12.66 -15.32
N MET A 107 15.62 11.70 -15.98
CA MET A 107 15.01 11.02 -17.15
C MET A 107 13.83 10.16 -16.75
N GLN A 108 13.88 9.52 -15.59
CA GLN A 108 12.76 8.72 -15.07
C GLN A 108 11.55 9.59 -14.73
N TRP A 109 11.76 10.74 -14.09
CA TRP A 109 10.68 11.69 -13.81
C TRP A 109 10.03 12.20 -15.07
N THR A 110 10.81 12.62 -16.06
CA THR A 110 10.31 13.04 -17.36
C THR A 110 9.49 11.95 -18.04
N TYR A 111 9.90 10.69 -17.88
CA TYR A 111 9.16 9.55 -18.41
C TYR A 111 7.83 9.34 -17.71
N LEU A 112 7.79 9.42 -16.38
CA LEU A 112 6.57 9.32 -15.58
C LEU A 112 5.58 10.44 -15.94
N GLU A 113 6.06 11.68 -16.05
CA GLU A 113 5.24 12.84 -16.46
C GLU A 113 4.64 12.63 -17.85
N LYS A 114 5.42 12.15 -18.81
CA LYS A 114 4.93 11.82 -20.17
C LYS A 114 3.87 10.73 -20.18
N ASN A 115 3.87 9.84 -19.18
CA ASN A 115 2.88 8.78 -19.02
C ASN A 115 1.76 9.18 -18.07
N GLY A 116 1.58 10.47 -17.79
CA GLY A 116 0.45 11.02 -17.09
C GLY A 116 0.56 11.04 -15.57
N TYR A 117 1.70 10.64 -14.99
CA TYR A 117 1.92 10.78 -13.55
C TYR A 117 2.17 12.24 -13.16
N THR A 118 1.58 12.67 -12.08
CA THR A 118 1.70 14.03 -11.54
C THR A 118 1.87 13.99 -10.03
N GLY A 119 2.32 15.09 -9.42
CA GLY A 119 2.37 15.27 -7.97
C GLY A 119 3.77 15.21 -7.36
N SER A 120 3.88 14.62 -6.19
CA SER A 120 5.08 14.63 -5.35
C SER A 120 5.95 13.42 -5.63
N PHE A 121 7.02 13.60 -6.39
CA PHE A 121 8.00 12.57 -6.67
C PHE A 121 8.99 12.42 -5.51
N ASN A 122 9.42 11.20 -5.26
CA ASN A 122 10.57 10.94 -4.40
C ASN A 122 11.85 11.00 -5.25
N TYR A 123 12.75 11.90 -4.89
CA TYR A 123 14.02 12.09 -5.59
C TYR A 123 15.17 11.31 -4.98
N ASP A 124 14.94 10.65 -3.84
CA ASP A 124 15.95 9.84 -3.17
C ASP A 124 15.99 8.43 -3.76
N THR A 125 17.20 7.91 -3.97
CA THR A 125 17.40 6.52 -4.39
C THR A 125 17.63 5.64 -3.18
N ILE A 126 16.90 4.53 -3.09
CA ILE A 126 17.15 3.50 -2.10
C ILE A 126 17.62 2.24 -2.82
N GLN A 127 18.89 1.87 -2.62
CA GLN A 127 19.50 0.58 -3.01
C GLN A 127 19.18 0.09 -4.44
N GLY A 128 19.14 1.00 -5.41
CA GLY A 128 18.92 0.65 -6.83
C GLY A 128 17.48 0.37 -7.22
N LEU A 129 16.54 0.49 -6.29
CA LEU A 129 15.14 0.74 -6.56
C LEU A 129 14.93 2.25 -6.62
N VAL A 130 14.05 2.69 -7.48
CA VAL A 130 13.64 4.10 -7.52
C VAL A 130 12.16 4.14 -7.16
N PRO A 131 11.82 4.30 -5.87
CA PRO A 131 10.45 4.57 -5.52
C PRO A 131 10.07 5.94 -6.09
N ALA A 132 9.13 5.97 -7.00
CA ALA A 132 8.62 7.22 -7.55
C ALA A 132 7.81 8.00 -6.51
N GLY A 133 7.21 7.28 -5.57
CA GLY A 133 6.37 7.81 -4.52
C GLY A 133 5.12 6.96 -4.32
N SER A 134 4.22 7.43 -3.48
CA SER A 134 2.95 6.77 -3.17
C SER A 134 1.83 7.27 -4.06
N THR A 135 1.04 6.34 -4.56
CA THR A 135 -0.13 6.60 -5.40
C THR A 135 -1.30 5.74 -4.93
N TYR A 136 -2.44 5.82 -5.62
CA TYR A 136 -3.59 4.99 -5.30
C TYR A 136 -4.45 4.69 -6.51
N SER A 137 -5.23 3.61 -6.40
CA SER A 137 -6.35 3.32 -7.28
C SER A 137 -7.66 3.59 -6.56
N ILE A 138 -8.68 3.99 -7.32
CA ILE A 138 -10.02 4.26 -6.82
C ILE A 138 -11.04 3.41 -7.57
N SER A 139 -12.01 2.83 -6.86
CA SER A 139 -13.08 2.08 -7.51
C SER A 139 -14.08 3.01 -8.20
N GLU A 140 -14.34 2.78 -9.48
CA GLU A 140 -15.28 3.58 -10.26
C GLU A 140 -16.74 3.30 -9.84
N ASP A 141 -17.04 2.05 -9.53
CA ASP A 141 -18.33 1.59 -9.03
C ASP A 141 -18.50 1.74 -7.50
N GLY A 142 -17.45 2.24 -6.82
CA GLY A 142 -17.39 2.38 -5.37
C GLY A 142 -16.83 1.15 -4.65
N VAL A 143 -16.75 -0.02 -5.28
CA VAL A 143 -16.46 -1.29 -4.61
C VAL A 143 -15.39 -2.14 -5.31
N THR A 144 -15.51 -2.40 -6.62
CA THR A 144 -14.69 -3.46 -7.26
C THR A 144 -13.97 -3.07 -8.55
N ASN A 145 -14.43 -2.09 -9.28
CA ASN A 145 -13.87 -1.71 -10.57
C ASN A 145 -12.82 -0.60 -10.39
N PHE A 146 -11.58 -0.97 -10.12
CA PHE A 146 -10.51 -0.03 -9.81
C PHE A 146 -9.87 0.60 -11.05
N LYS A 147 -9.52 1.88 -10.90
CA LYS A 147 -8.74 2.66 -11.86
C LYS A 147 -7.59 3.36 -11.14
N LYS A 148 -6.41 3.29 -11.72
CA LYS A 148 -5.23 4.04 -11.24
C LYS A 148 -5.45 5.54 -11.42
N THR A 149 -5.07 6.33 -10.42
CA THR A 149 -5.22 7.79 -10.48
C THR A 149 -4.03 8.47 -11.15
N HIS A 150 -2.86 7.83 -11.19
CA HIS A 150 -1.59 8.41 -11.63
C HIS A 150 -1.17 9.67 -10.84
N ILE A 151 -1.71 9.86 -9.64
CA ILE A 151 -1.34 10.96 -8.75
C ILE A 151 -0.37 10.45 -7.70
N LEU A 152 0.84 10.96 -7.71
CA LEU A 152 1.82 10.73 -6.65
C LEU A 152 1.56 11.73 -5.53
N TYR A 153 0.92 11.29 -4.48
CA TYR A 153 0.44 12.18 -3.42
C TYR A 153 1.45 12.38 -2.29
N HIS A 154 2.45 11.51 -2.17
CA HIS A 154 3.47 11.59 -1.13
C HIS A 154 4.77 10.89 -1.56
N PRO A 155 5.96 11.42 -1.21
CA PRO A 155 7.24 10.85 -1.61
C PRO A 155 7.71 9.71 -0.71
N CYS A 156 6.80 8.90 -0.16
CA CYS A 156 7.15 7.74 0.66
C CYS A 156 6.93 6.43 -0.12
N GLU A 157 7.49 5.39 0.42
CA GLU A 157 7.18 4.00 0.08
C GLU A 157 6.29 3.38 1.17
N ASN A 158 5.55 2.33 0.83
CA ASN A 158 4.68 1.59 1.75
C ASN A 158 3.69 2.49 2.52
N PRO A 159 2.83 3.23 1.81
CA PRO A 159 1.87 4.12 2.44
C PRO A 159 0.73 3.32 3.05
N SER A 160 0.54 3.41 4.35
CA SER A 160 -0.60 2.82 5.05
C SER A 160 -1.61 3.90 5.39
N ILE A 161 -2.57 4.13 4.50
CA ILE A 161 -3.64 5.10 4.71
C ILE A 161 -4.79 4.45 5.50
N TYR A 162 -5.34 5.19 6.44
CA TYR A 162 -6.53 4.82 7.18
C TYR A 162 -7.35 6.06 7.55
N THR A 163 -8.62 5.86 7.84
CA THR A 163 -9.47 6.90 8.43
C THR A 163 -9.62 6.61 9.90
N ASP A 164 -9.28 7.57 10.75
CA ASP A 164 -9.48 7.42 12.17
C ASP A 164 -10.98 7.55 12.55
N PRO A 165 -11.36 7.23 13.80
CA PRO A 165 -12.76 7.29 14.21
C PRO A 165 -13.39 8.67 14.13
N ASP A 166 -12.58 9.73 14.15
CA ASP A 166 -13.03 11.12 14.01
C ASP A 166 -13.19 11.53 12.54
N GLY A 167 -12.93 10.61 11.61
CA GLY A 167 -13.06 10.83 10.18
C GLY A 167 -11.84 11.48 9.52
N ASN A 168 -10.72 11.63 10.25
CA ASN A 168 -9.52 12.21 9.68
C ASN A 168 -8.77 11.18 8.84
N LEU A 169 -8.30 11.61 7.69
CA LEU A 169 -7.43 10.80 6.84
C LEU A 169 -6.00 10.85 7.37
N LYS A 170 -5.47 9.68 7.70
CA LYS A 170 -4.11 9.49 8.23
C LYS A 170 -3.32 8.53 7.40
N MET A 171 -2.01 8.61 7.52
CA MET A 171 -1.08 7.72 6.85
C MET A 171 0.12 7.42 7.76
N LEU A 172 0.47 6.15 7.82
CA LEU A 172 1.74 5.69 8.33
C LEU A 172 2.65 5.47 7.13
N ALA A 173 3.77 6.17 7.09
CA ALA A 173 4.72 6.14 5.98
C ALA A 173 6.07 5.63 6.44
N ASN A 174 6.65 4.74 5.65
CA ASN A 174 8.01 4.25 5.83
C ASN A 174 8.83 4.59 4.59
N TYR A 175 10.11 4.76 4.76
CA TYR A 175 11.08 5.18 3.74
C TYR A 175 10.74 6.55 3.12
N GLY A 176 11.76 7.25 2.69
CA GLY A 176 11.59 8.62 2.22
C GLY A 176 11.05 9.52 3.35
N ALA A 177 9.96 10.20 3.12
CA ALA A 177 9.29 11.03 4.12
C ALA A 177 8.45 10.15 5.07
N ARG A 178 9.12 9.49 6.01
CA ARG A 178 8.53 8.57 7.00
C ARG A 178 7.73 9.30 8.08
N GLY A 179 6.97 8.52 8.85
CA GLY A 179 6.26 8.99 10.04
C GLY A 179 4.74 8.86 9.94
N THR A 180 4.06 9.47 10.90
CA THR A 180 2.60 9.61 10.90
C THR A 180 2.20 10.94 10.29
N TRP A 181 1.30 10.89 9.34
CA TRP A 181 0.84 12.04 8.58
C TRP A 181 -0.67 12.16 8.62
N LYS A 182 -1.20 13.37 8.44
CA LYS A 182 -2.63 13.61 8.21
C LYS A 182 -2.85 14.56 7.04
N ALA A 183 -4.02 14.43 6.41
CA ALA A 183 -4.48 15.36 5.37
C ALA A 183 -6.00 15.45 5.34
N ASP A 184 -6.52 16.50 4.70
CA ASP A 184 -7.94 16.63 4.40
C ASP A 184 -8.31 15.93 3.08
N SER A 185 -7.31 15.63 2.26
CA SER A 185 -7.47 14.94 0.97
C SER A 185 -6.28 14.02 0.70
N VAL A 186 -6.54 12.86 0.10
CA VAL A 186 -5.47 11.94 -0.32
C VAL A 186 -4.54 12.59 -1.36
N ASN A 187 -5.04 13.49 -2.18
CA ASN A 187 -4.30 14.11 -3.28
C ASN A 187 -3.25 15.14 -2.84
N GLY A 188 -3.13 15.43 -1.56
CA GLY A 188 -2.13 16.36 -1.07
C GLY A 188 -2.49 17.03 0.25
N GLY A 189 -1.63 17.97 0.67
CA GLY A 189 -1.81 18.66 1.93
C GLY A 189 -1.40 17.83 3.16
N TRP A 190 -0.65 16.77 2.95
CA TRP A 190 -0.13 15.92 4.02
C TRP A 190 0.78 16.71 4.96
N LYS A 191 0.45 16.66 6.24
CA LYS A 191 1.22 17.31 7.32
C LYS A 191 1.75 16.23 8.24
N CYS A 192 3.05 16.26 8.48
CA CYS A 192 3.69 15.36 9.43
C CYS A 192 3.22 15.69 10.86
N LEU A 193 2.73 14.69 11.56
CA LEU A 193 2.36 14.75 12.96
C LEU A 193 3.51 14.27 13.85
N ASP A 194 4.17 13.19 13.43
CA ASP A 194 5.31 12.60 14.12
C ASP A 194 6.20 11.89 13.09
N ALA A 195 7.45 12.35 12.97
CA ALA A 195 8.41 11.79 12.01
C ALA A 195 9.06 10.50 12.52
N ASP A 196 8.91 10.20 13.80
CA ASP A 196 9.58 9.07 14.46
C ASP A 196 8.65 7.90 14.77
N PHE A 197 7.34 8.06 14.62
CA PHE A 197 6.39 6.96 14.82
C PHE A 197 5.68 6.60 13.51
N PRO A 198 5.53 5.30 13.15
CA PRO A 198 6.04 4.12 13.85
C PRO A 198 7.53 3.87 13.57
N LEU A 199 8.30 3.57 14.62
CA LEU A 199 9.72 3.23 14.48
C LEU A 199 9.91 1.80 14.02
N GLY A 200 10.60 1.61 12.88
CA GLY A 200 10.94 0.28 12.36
C GLY A 200 9.72 -0.53 11.89
N GLY A 201 8.60 0.16 11.67
CA GLY A 201 7.41 -0.45 11.08
C GLY A 201 7.46 -0.33 9.58
N ASP A 202 7.86 -1.39 8.89
CA ASP A 202 7.64 -1.52 7.46
C ASP A 202 6.26 -2.12 7.21
N CYS A 203 5.62 -1.80 6.08
CA CYS A 203 4.32 -2.36 5.69
C CYS A 203 3.26 -2.26 6.81
N SER A 204 3.16 -1.09 7.46
CA SER A 204 2.29 -0.91 8.62
C SER A 204 0.81 -0.98 8.25
N PHE A 205 0.00 -1.49 9.17
CA PHE A 205 -1.44 -1.59 9.01
C PHE A 205 -2.15 -1.18 10.30
N PHE A 206 -3.13 -0.27 10.17
CA PHE A 206 -3.97 0.18 11.28
C PHE A 206 -5.29 -0.59 11.30
N PHE A 207 -5.73 -0.98 12.48
CA PHE A 207 -7.10 -1.46 12.68
C PHE A 207 -7.58 -1.15 14.10
N ARG A 208 -8.89 -1.07 14.26
CA ARG A 208 -9.55 -0.97 15.55
C ARG A 208 -10.20 -2.30 15.90
N TRP A 209 -9.99 -2.76 17.13
CA TRP A 209 -10.68 -3.90 17.69
C TRP A 209 -11.15 -3.63 19.13
N GLY A 210 -12.46 -3.62 19.33
CA GLY A 210 -13.06 -3.24 20.58
C GLY A 210 -12.73 -1.78 20.95
N GLU A 211 -12.20 -1.59 22.15
CA GLU A 211 -11.80 -0.27 22.66
C GLU A 211 -10.36 0.12 22.34
N TYR A 212 -9.66 -0.70 21.55
CA TYR A 212 -8.24 -0.49 21.24
C TYR A 212 -8.00 -0.17 19.77
N ASP A 213 -7.06 0.70 19.56
CA ASP A 213 -6.41 0.94 18.27
C ASP A 213 -5.11 0.14 18.22
N TYR A 214 -4.91 -0.53 17.11
CA TYR A 214 -3.73 -1.35 16.85
C TYR A 214 -3.00 -0.87 15.61
N ILE A 215 -1.68 -0.94 15.65
CA ILE A 215 -0.82 -0.82 14.49
C ILE A 215 0.05 -2.06 14.44
N ILE A 216 -0.03 -2.81 13.33
CA ILE A 216 0.94 -3.86 13.00
C ILE A 216 1.96 -3.20 12.08
N GLY A 217 3.23 -3.36 12.38
CA GLY A 217 4.29 -2.79 11.57
C GLY A 217 5.49 -3.71 11.48
N GLY A 218 6.04 -3.81 10.27
CA GLY A 218 7.19 -4.63 9.99
C GLY A 218 6.97 -6.10 10.29
N PHE A 219 8.05 -6.80 10.42
CA PHE A 219 8.01 -8.26 10.61
C PHE A 219 7.80 -8.70 12.07
N THR A 220 7.77 -7.76 13.03
CA THR A 220 7.86 -8.14 14.46
C THR A 220 7.21 -7.14 15.41
N ARG A 221 6.47 -6.14 14.93
CA ARG A 221 5.95 -5.09 15.81
C ARG A 221 4.43 -5.03 15.81
N LEU A 222 3.88 -5.02 17.01
CA LEU A 222 2.47 -4.73 17.26
C LEU A 222 2.40 -3.69 18.37
N TRP A 223 1.72 -2.59 18.09
CA TRP A 223 1.44 -1.54 19.08
C TRP A 223 -0.05 -1.43 19.32
N SER A 224 -0.40 -1.09 20.53
CA SER A 224 -1.79 -0.78 20.89
C SER A 224 -1.90 0.42 21.80
N LYS A 225 -3.04 1.08 21.76
CA LYS A 225 -3.50 2.07 22.73
C LYS A 225 -5.01 1.94 22.93
N LEU A 226 -5.54 2.45 24.05
CA LEU A 226 -6.98 2.67 24.13
C LEU A 226 -7.38 3.75 23.09
N ALA A 227 -8.51 3.53 22.43
CA ALA A 227 -8.98 4.45 21.39
C ALA A 227 -9.13 5.88 21.88
N LYS A 228 -9.54 6.05 23.15
CA LYS A 228 -9.70 7.34 23.83
C LYS A 228 -8.40 8.00 24.28
N ASP A 229 -7.28 7.27 24.28
CA ASP A 229 -5.99 7.82 24.69
C ASP A 229 -5.41 8.75 23.62
N PRO A 230 -4.47 9.65 23.98
CA PRO A 230 -3.80 10.51 23.01
C PRO A 230 -3.20 9.72 21.84
N GLU A 231 -3.12 10.34 20.68
CA GLU A 231 -2.78 9.70 19.41
C GLU A 231 -1.48 8.88 19.42
N PHE A 232 -0.48 9.37 20.13
CA PHE A 232 0.83 8.71 20.19
C PHE A 232 1.07 7.92 21.49
N ALA A 233 0.00 7.61 22.24
CA ALA A 233 0.08 6.80 23.47
C ALA A 233 0.20 5.29 23.21
N TYR A 234 0.65 4.90 22.03
CA TYR A 234 0.87 3.50 21.67
C TYR A 234 1.96 2.86 22.53
N LYS A 235 1.72 1.62 22.91
CA LYS A 235 2.67 0.78 23.65
C LYS A 235 2.89 -0.52 22.89
N ASP A 236 4.09 -1.05 22.98
CA ASP A 236 4.39 -2.37 22.45
C ASP A 236 3.49 -3.41 23.09
N VAL A 237 2.90 -4.26 22.27
CA VAL A 237 2.18 -5.44 22.74
C VAL A 237 3.16 -6.59 22.81
N VAL A 238 3.47 -7.01 24.05
CA VAL A 238 4.27 -8.20 24.28
C VAL A 238 3.30 -9.37 24.48
N VAL A 239 3.33 -10.33 23.57
CA VAL A 239 2.60 -11.59 23.72
C VAL A 239 3.60 -12.63 24.19
N GLU A 240 3.49 -13.01 25.47
CA GLU A 240 4.36 -14.04 26.05
C GLU A 240 4.21 -15.37 25.29
N GLY A 241 5.34 -15.95 24.89
CA GLY A 241 5.38 -17.29 24.28
C GLY A 241 5.06 -17.35 22.79
N THR A 242 4.97 -16.22 22.12
CA THR A 242 4.84 -16.16 20.65
C THR A 242 6.03 -15.45 20.02
N ASP A 243 6.79 -16.20 19.24
CA ASP A 243 7.67 -15.60 18.26
C ASP A 243 6.80 -15.25 17.04
N PHE A 244 6.58 -13.97 16.78
CA PHE A 244 5.98 -13.52 15.52
C PHE A 244 7.04 -13.62 14.42
N TYR A 245 7.04 -14.73 13.71
CA TYR A 245 7.85 -14.94 12.51
C TYR A 245 6.93 -15.24 11.33
#